data_a75649a8734c5cc60a25939d6de5b582
#
_entry.id   a75649a8734c5cc60a25939d6de5b582
#
_cell.length_a   1.000
_cell.length_b   1.000
_cell.length_c   1.000
_cell.angle_alpha   90.00
_cell.angle_beta   90.00
_cell.angle_gamma   90.00
#
_symmetry.space_group_name_H-M   'P 1'
#
loop_
_entity.id
_entity.type
_entity.pdbx_description
1 polymer ?
#
loop_
_entity_poly.entity_id
_entity_poly.type
_entity_poly.pdbx_seq_one_letter_code
_entity_poly.pdbx_strand_id
1 'polypeptide(L)'
;MNIGRRGFIASAGAFVALRSRCAELPIWTAGIVTDTHVKRTRESCARVKLACDLFARKNVDIVVNCGDIADLYYPEAYPILKELTDSAFPVKPPKKIWVYANHDRCGRKDEPWEKVFADVKRLLGGTHEFYDLIDMKGFPLLVFPQFLDFARAEKMIREVCADPKYDGKPVILFDHVPPYGTTDNSLRWGNRERLELYSKFPRLVVVCGHAHSSLRSEQNIWQGAFSVVGMGCLAGWAGRGVGKPPESKDSFGAVVLEAFSDRLVFRRFDVRTGKEYRADAPWTIPFPFDPSTAPYRRDVASRNEPKPQFPCGAKLELEPETPFSALKLKFPSAGGDTGTYIYRVDVWSQKGKAARVDLFGEFHLDVSERDSIVVRRLEAAYFEPGQKYRLRITPCNCFGGEGNPIEAEFVVPSKGKDGWNVVFESSDPMKECPYFLGKEGGKRLVAENGWYQMDDRNYRLEFPRDCWDGTGEYRFTVDMETEQGSERTWTILLRNPKPSKNANARIYTPTGSSGNSRYVITFNKKVRRHRYCLLVREGDKGRIRFNHVKIERRT
;
A
#
# COMPACT_ATOMS: atom_id res chain seq x y z
N MET A 1 -0.32 -24.01 -81.66
CA MET A 1 0.82 -23.55 -80.93
C MET A 1 0.53 -22.14 -80.40
N ASN A 2 0.14 -22.01 -79.16
CA ASN A 2 -0.19 -20.71 -78.58
C ASN A 2 0.83 -20.41 -77.46
N ILE A 3 1.58 -19.35 -77.66
CA ILE A 3 2.60 -18.87 -76.73
C ILE A 3 1.92 -17.87 -75.76
N GLY A 4 1.81 -18.26 -74.52
CA GLY A 4 1.23 -17.43 -73.45
C GLY A 4 2.18 -16.31 -73.01
N ARG A 5 1.63 -15.08 -72.98
CA ARG A 5 2.27 -13.89 -72.39
C ARG A 5 2.36 -14.00 -70.86
N ARG A 6 3.57 -14.01 -70.31
CA ARG A 6 3.84 -13.84 -68.92
C ARG A 6 3.75 -12.35 -68.56
N GLY A 7 2.74 -11.99 -67.74
CA GLY A 7 2.64 -10.67 -67.15
C GLY A 7 3.69 -10.50 -66.03
N PHE A 8 4.49 -9.46 -66.15
CA PHE A 8 5.39 -8.97 -65.09
C PHE A 8 4.55 -8.17 -64.08
N ILE A 9 4.39 -8.70 -62.86
CA ILE A 9 3.86 -7.93 -61.74
C ILE A 9 5.04 -7.22 -61.08
N ALA A 10 5.13 -5.92 -61.27
CA ALA A 10 6.05 -5.06 -60.51
C ALA A 10 5.53 -4.90 -59.08
N SER A 11 6.15 -5.55 -58.14
CA SER A 11 5.93 -5.29 -56.73
C SER A 11 6.57 -3.96 -56.34
N ALA A 12 5.76 -2.93 -56.16
CA ALA A 12 6.17 -1.68 -55.53
C ALA A 12 6.51 -1.97 -54.05
N GLY A 13 7.80 -2.18 -53.79
CA GLY A 13 8.31 -2.26 -52.42
C GLY A 13 8.12 -0.92 -51.73
N ALA A 14 7.20 -0.88 -50.77
CA ALA A 14 7.08 0.24 -49.86
C ALA A 14 8.35 0.29 -48.98
N PHE A 15 9.27 1.17 -49.30
CA PHE A 15 10.34 1.56 -48.39
C PHE A 15 9.69 2.27 -47.17
N VAL A 16 9.39 1.50 -46.12
CA VAL A 16 9.16 2.06 -44.80
C VAL A 16 10.50 2.60 -44.35
N ALA A 17 10.69 3.90 -44.49
CA ALA A 17 11.80 4.61 -43.89
C ALA A 17 11.68 4.46 -42.36
N LEU A 18 12.42 3.53 -41.79
CA LEU A 18 12.75 3.50 -40.38
C LEU A 18 13.52 4.80 -40.08
N ARG A 19 12.79 5.89 -39.82
CA ARG A 19 13.36 7.02 -39.11
C ARG A 19 13.78 6.47 -37.76
N SER A 20 15.08 6.26 -37.55
CA SER A 20 15.66 6.14 -36.22
C SER A 20 15.24 7.42 -35.49
N ARG A 21 14.15 7.38 -34.71
CA ARG A 21 13.81 8.45 -33.79
C ARG A 21 15.00 8.51 -32.83
N CYS A 22 15.86 9.50 -32.97
CA CYS A 22 16.72 9.88 -31.86
C CYS A 22 15.82 9.92 -30.62
N ALA A 23 16.16 9.15 -29.59
CA ALA A 23 15.38 9.14 -28.38
C ALA A 23 15.31 10.58 -27.87
N GLU A 24 14.08 11.11 -27.75
CA GLU A 24 13.86 12.45 -27.23
C GLU A 24 14.44 12.51 -25.82
N LEU A 25 15.30 13.49 -25.56
CA LEU A 25 15.87 13.69 -24.23
C LEU A 25 14.88 14.45 -23.35
N PRO A 26 14.75 14.09 -22.07
CA PRO A 26 13.93 14.86 -21.14
C PRO A 26 14.49 16.27 -20.94
N ILE A 27 13.61 17.25 -20.73
CA ILE A 27 13.97 18.64 -20.40
C ILE A 27 14.70 18.68 -19.07
N TRP A 28 14.22 17.88 -18.11
CA TRP A 28 14.85 17.67 -16.80
C TRP A 28 14.43 16.31 -16.22
N THR A 29 15.18 15.85 -15.20
CA THR A 29 14.95 14.59 -14.52
C THR A 29 15.01 14.73 -13.01
N ALA A 30 14.22 13.92 -12.28
CA ALA A 30 14.32 13.83 -10.82
C ALA A 30 14.41 12.38 -10.35
N GLY A 31 15.32 12.11 -9.43
CA GLY A 31 15.34 10.88 -8.66
C GLY A 31 14.50 11.04 -7.38
N ILE A 32 13.52 10.19 -7.17
CA ILE A 32 12.55 10.32 -6.10
C ILE A 32 12.53 9.08 -5.23
N VAL A 33 12.66 9.26 -3.92
CA VAL A 33 12.43 8.27 -2.87
C VAL A 33 11.44 8.82 -1.85
N THR A 34 10.88 7.93 -1.03
CA THR A 34 10.01 8.28 0.09
C THR A 34 10.13 7.23 1.19
N ASP A 35 9.68 7.57 2.39
CA ASP A 35 9.58 6.62 3.50
C ASP A 35 10.89 5.84 3.70
N THR A 36 11.99 6.59 3.79
CA THR A 36 13.34 6.01 3.95
C THR A 36 13.58 5.47 5.35
N HIS A 37 12.88 6.01 6.36
CA HIS A 37 12.88 5.57 7.75
C HIS A 37 14.27 5.21 8.28
N VAL A 38 15.24 6.06 8.00
CA VAL A 38 16.60 5.83 8.48
C VAL A 38 16.69 5.98 9.99
N LYS A 39 17.65 5.27 10.58
CA LYS A 39 17.98 5.32 12.00
C LYS A 39 19.30 6.06 12.22
N ARG A 40 19.96 5.82 13.34
CA ARG A 40 21.16 6.58 13.77
C ARG A 40 22.45 6.17 13.09
N THR A 41 22.49 5.06 12.37
CA THR A 41 23.71 4.44 11.86
C THR A 41 23.85 4.52 10.34
N ARG A 42 25.07 4.40 9.84
CA ARG A 42 25.34 4.34 8.37
C ARG A 42 24.68 3.14 7.71
N GLU A 43 24.58 1.99 8.41
CA GLU A 43 23.91 0.80 7.88
C GLU A 43 22.43 1.07 7.61
N SER A 44 21.78 1.85 8.47
CA SER A 44 20.38 2.23 8.25
C SER A 44 20.19 3.14 7.03
N CYS A 45 21.26 3.81 6.61
CA CYS A 45 21.27 4.68 5.44
C CYS A 45 21.67 3.96 4.13
N ALA A 46 22.08 2.69 4.20
CA ALA A 46 22.58 1.95 3.03
C ALA A 46 21.62 1.94 1.84
N ARG A 47 20.31 1.85 2.13
CA ARG A 47 19.27 1.89 1.08
C ARG A 47 19.24 3.24 0.36
N VAL A 48 19.39 4.32 1.10
CA VAL A 48 19.44 5.67 0.52
C VAL A 48 20.68 5.83 -0.35
N LYS A 49 21.81 5.27 0.08
CA LYS A 49 23.01 5.24 -0.75
C LYS A 49 22.78 4.53 -2.09
N LEU A 50 22.16 3.36 -2.09
CA LEU A 50 21.81 2.64 -3.32
C LEU A 50 20.93 3.47 -4.27
N ALA A 51 19.94 4.18 -3.70
CA ALA A 51 19.10 5.08 -4.48
C ALA A 51 19.90 6.26 -5.06
N CYS A 52 20.76 6.90 -4.26
CA CYS A 52 21.62 7.99 -4.73
C CYS A 52 22.59 7.52 -5.81
N ASP A 53 23.19 6.34 -5.68
CA ASP A 53 24.06 5.74 -6.69
C ASP A 53 23.29 5.47 -8.02
N LEU A 54 22.03 5.03 -7.94
CA LEU A 54 21.16 4.89 -9.11
C LEU A 54 20.91 6.26 -9.76
N PHE A 55 20.54 7.27 -8.99
CA PHE A 55 20.25 8.61 -9.47
C PHE A 55 21.48 9.28 -10.10
N ALA A 56 22.65 9.06 -9.52
CA ALA A 56 23.92 9.55 -10.10
C ALA A 56 24.20 8.90 -11.46
N ARG A 57 24.01 7.59 -11.59
CA ARG A 57 24.14 6.88 -12.89
C ARG A 57 23.12 7.38 -13.93
N LYS A 58 21.93 7.82 -13.48
CA LYS A 58 20.89 8.41 -14.34
C LYS A 58 21.09 9.90 -14.59
N ASN A 59 22.12 10.51 -13.98
CA ASN A 59 22.45 11.94 -14.10
C ASN A 59 21.24 12.85 -13.85
N VAL A 60 20.51 12.62 -12.75
CA VAL A 60 19.31 13.39 -12.44
C VAL A 60 19.64 14.85 -12.06
N ASP A 61 18.76 15.78 -12.44
CA ASP A 61 18.89 17.21 -12.11
C ASP A 61 18.43 17.52 -10.68
N ILE A 62 17.50 16.69 -10.14
CA ILE A 62 16.90 16.88 -8.81
C ILE A 62 16.89 15.54 -8.06
N VAL A 63 17.15 15.56 -6.76
CA VAL A 63 16.89 14.47 -5.83
C VAL A 63 15.81 14.88 -4.85
N VAL A 64 14.76 14.06 -4.73
CA VAL A 64 13.61 14.31 -3.86
C VAL A 64 13.48 13.17 -2.86
N ASN A 65 13.33 13.50 -1.57
CA ASN A 65 12.78 12.59 -0.58
C ASN A 65 11.38 13.10 -0.19
N CYS A 66 10.37 12.30 -0.50
CA CYS A 66 8.96 12.68 -0.36
C CYS A 66 8.40 12.41 1.05
N GLY A 67 9.23 12.53 2.09
CA GLY A 67 8.84 12.47 3.49
C GLY A 67 9.22 11.18 4.23
N ASP A 68 9.04 11.20 5.54
CA ASP A 68 9.44 10.15 6.46
C ASP A 68 10.90 9.74 6.28
N ILE A 69 11.78 10.75 6.37
CA ILE A 69 13.22 10.64 6.14
C ILE A 69 13.85 9.76 7.22
N ALA A 70 13.56 10.04 8.50
CA ALA A 70 13.99 9.23 9.64
C ALA A 70 12.80 8.48 10.27
N ASP A 71 13.06 7.31 10.89
CA ASP A 71 12.01 6.52 11.59
C ASP A 71 11.50 7.22 12.87
N LEU A 72 12.38 7.95 13.53
CA LEU A 72 12.12 8.89 14.61
C LEU A 72 13.01 10.10 14.36
N TYR A 73 12.79 11.20 15.08
CA TYR A 73 13.75 12.30 15.07
C TYR A 73 15.11 11.81 15.59
N TYR A 74 16.01 11.52 14.67
CA TYR A 74 17.40 11.14 14.95
C TYR A 74 18.32 12.19 14.35
N PRO A 75 18.75 13.20 15.13
CA PRO A 75 19.58 14.30 14.60
C PRO A 75 20.89 13.79 13.98
N GLU A 76 21.41 12.64 14.42
CA GLU A 76 22.62 12.02 13.88
C GLU A 76 22.45 11.44 12.48
N ALA A 77 21.22 11.06 12.09
CA ALA A 77 20.95 10.47 10.79
C ALA A 77 21.00 11.49 9.65
N TYR A 78 20.52 12.70 9.88
CA TYR A 78 20.38 13.71 8.83
C TYR A 78 21.71 14.17 8.23
N PRO A 79 22.79 14.47 9.03
CA PRO A 79 24.11 14.75 8.48
C PRO A 79 24.70 13.58 7.67
N ILE A 80 24.48 12.34 8.11
CA ILE A 80 24.92 11.16 7.35
C ILE A 80 24.21 11.09 6.01
N LEU A 81 22.90 11.32 5.96
CA LEU A 81 22.12 11.34 4.72
C LEU A 81 22.58 12.46 3.78
N LYS A 82 22.86 13.64 4.33
CA LYS A 82 23.43 14.75 3.57
C LYS A 82 24.75 14.34 2.93
N GLU A 83 25.70 13.80 3.71
CA GLU A 83 26.99 13.33 3.23
C GLU A 83 26.86 12.26 2.14
N LEU A 84 26.01 11.25 2.35
CA LEU A 84 25.78 10.19 1.37
C LEU A 84 25.19 10.72 0.04
N THR A 85 24.26 11.68 0.15
CA THR A 85 23.68 12.31 -1.03
C THR A 85 24.70 13.20 -1.74
N ASP A 86 25.51 13.97 -1.02
CA ASP A 86 26.53 14.83 -1.59
C ASP A 86 27.63 14.01 -2.29
N SER A 87 28.09 12.95 -1.63
CA SER A 87 29.17 12.11 -2.15
C SER A 87 28.79 11.31 -3.40
N ALA A 88 27.50 11.03 -3.61
CA ALA A 88 27.05 10.35 -4.82
C ALA A 88 27.16 11.23 -6.09
N PHE A 89 27.24 12.57 -5.95
CA PHE A 89 27.28 13.52 -7.06
C PHE A 89 28.49 14.47 -6.97
N PRO A 90 29.72 13.95 -7.12
CA PRO A 90 30.93 14.74 -6.85
C PRO A 90 31.18 15.85 -7.86
N VAL A 91 30.66 15.74 -9.09
CA VAL A 91 30.94 16.69 -10.18
C VAL A 91 29.80 17.69 -10.37
N LYS A 92 28.56 17.20 -10.39
CA LYS A 92 27.37 18.02 -10.61
C LYS A 92 26.32 17.71 -9.54
N PRO A 93 26.30 18.44 -8.43
CA PRO A 93 25.30 18.21 -7.39
C PRO A 93 23.90 18.54 -7.89
N PRO A 94 22.93 17.64 -7.73
CA PRO A 94 21.54 17.91 -8.06
C PRO A 94 20.91 18.89 -7.06
N LYS A 95 19.83 19.54 -7.46
CA LYS A 95 18.96 20.23 -6.52
C LYS A 95 18.35 19.21 -5.55
N LYS A 96 18.24 19.51 -4.27
CA LYS A 96 17.69 18.62 -3.24
C LYS A 96 16.39 19.17 -2.71
N ILE A 97 15.37 18.30 -2.65
CA ILE A 97 14.05 18.60 -2.09
C ILE A 97 13.76 17.59 -0.98
N TRP A 98 13.47 18.10 0.22
CA TRP A 98 13.14 17.34 1.40
C TRP A 98 11.72 17.67 1.84
N VAL A 99 10.77 16.76 1.66
CA VAL A 99 9.44 16.88 2.24
C VAL A 99 9.49 16.41 3.69
N TYR A 100 8.98 17.21 4.61
CA TYR A 100 9.02 16.89 6.05
C TYR A 100 7.71 16.27 6.49
N ALA A 101 7.80 15.14 7.25
CA ALA A 101 6.67 14.30 7.55
C ALA A 101 6.60 13.88 9.03
N ASN A 102 5.61 13.07 9.38
CA ASN A 102 5.29 12.77 10.78
C ASN A 102 6.39 11.98 11.51
N HIS A 103 7.14 11.11 10.82
CA HIS A 103 8.24 10.39 11.44
C HIS A 103 9.44 11.29 11.72
N ASP A 104 9.67 12.33 10.93
CA ASP A 104 10.71 13.33 11.19
C ASP A 104 10.43 14.16 12.47
N ARG A 105 9.15 14.22 12.90
CA ARG A 105 8.71 14.83 14.16
C ARG A 105 8.59 13.83 15.33
N CYS A 106 8.58 12.53 15.07
CA CYS A 106 8.42 11.50 16.09
C CYS A 106 9.51 11.63 17.18
N GLY A 107 9.09 11.73 18.46
CA GLY A 107 10.00 11.97 19.59
C GLY A 107 10.02 13.43 20.07
N ARG A 108 9.53 14.38 19.23
CA ARG A 108 9.40 15.80 19.56
C ARG A 108 7.97 16.31 19.30
N LYS A 109 6.96 15.49 19.56
CA LYS A 109 5.55 15.77 19.26
C LYS A 109 4.96 16.96 20.02
N ASP A 110 5.55 17.26 21.19
CA ASP A 110 5.13 18.38 22.04
C ASP A 110 5.69 19.73 21.57
N GLU A 111 6.60 19.73 20.59
CA GLU A 111 7.13 20.94 19.99
C GLU A 111 6.35 21.34 18.72
N PRO A 112 6.27 22.65 18.38
CA PRO A 112 5.74 23.08 17.09
C PRO A 112 6.48 22.39 15.94
N TRP A 113 5.74 21.94 14.93
CA TRP A 113 6.34 21.19 13.83
C TRP A 113 7.33 22.05 13.03
N GLU A 114 7.06 23.37 12.93
CA GLU A 114 7.91 24.33 12.25
C GLU A 114 9.33 24.35 12.85
N LYS A 115 9.40 24.34 14.18
CA LYS A 115 10.69 24.31 14.90
C LYS A 115 11.43 23.00 14.64
N VAL A 116 10.72 21.85 14.74
CA VAL A 116 11.33 20.53 14.51
C VAL A 116 11.85 20.42 13.08
N PHE A 117 11.05 20.84 12.11
CA PHE A 117 11.44 20.78 10.69
C PHE A 117 12.52 21.78 10.33
N ALA A 118 12.58 22.95 11.00
CA ALA A 118 13.72 23.86 10.86
C ALA A 118 15.04 23.23 11.30
N ASP A 119 15.02 22.46 12.40
CA ASP A 119 16.20 21.70 12.85
C ASP A 119 16.59 20.60 11.83
N VAL A 120 15.62 19.83 11.31
CA VAL A 120 15.87 18.82 10.28
C VAL A 120 16.41 19.46 9.00
N LYS A 121 15.79 20.55 8.53
CA LYS A 121 16.25 21.33 7.38
C LYS A 121 17.72 21.73 7.52
N ARG A 122 18.10 22.28 8.67
CA ARG A 122 19.47 22.69 8.96
C ARG A 122 20.44 21.51 8.93
N LEU A 123 20.08 20.38 9.51
CA LEU A 123 20.92 19.17 9.57
C LEU A 123 21.12 18.51 8.20
N LEU A 124 20.10 18.56 7.33
CA LEU A 124 20.16 18.08 5.95
C LEU A 124 20.83 19.06 4.98
N GLY A 125 21.05 20.32 5.41
CA GLY A 125 21.52 21.37 4.52
C GLY A 125 20.46 21.78 3.48
N GLY A 126 19.17 21.68 3.84
CA GLY A 126 18.06 22.05 2.97
C GLY A 126 17.99 23.55 2.70
N THR A 127 17.78 23.94 1.44
CA THR A 127 17.76 25.34 1.01
C THR A 127 16.37 25.86 0.68
N HIS A 128 15.41 24.97 0.40
CA HIS A 128 14.03 25.35 0.08
C HIS A 128 13.18 25.60 1.34
N GLU A 129 12.10 26.35 1.21
CA GLU A 129 11.15 26.60 2.30
C GLU A 129 10.18 25.42 2.49
N PHE A 130 9.41 25.41 3.60
CA PHE A 130 8.43 24.34 3.88
C PHE A 130 7.26 24.36 2.92
N TYR A 131 6.86 25.57 2.51
CA TYR A 131 5.96 25.82 1.40
C TYR A 131 6.78 26.55 0.34
N ASP A 132 7.12 25.87 -0.71
CA ASP A 132 8.00 26.43 -1.73
C ASP A 132 7.45 26.22 -3.14
N LEU A 133 7.78 27.17 -4.01
CA LEU A 133 7.60 27.09 -5.46
C LEU A 133 8.96 27.12 -6.13
N ILE A 134 9.32 26.03 -6.76
CA ILE A 134 10.57 25.86 -7.46
C ILE A 134 10.28 25.83 -8.96
N ASP A 135 10.82 26.79 -9.71
CA ASP A 135 10.83 26.70 -11.17
C ASP A 135 11.91 25.72 -11.64
N MET A 136 11.49 24.71 -12.36
CA MET A 136 12.41 23.75 -12.98
C MET A 136 12.27 23.80 -14.49
N LYS A 137 13.04 24.67 -15.11
CA LYS A 137 13.06 24.86 -16.58
C LYS A 137 11.65 25.05 -17.16
N GLY A 138 10.85 25.90 -16.50
CA GLY A 138 9.47 26.24 -16.89
C GLY A 138 8.40 25.27 -16.37
N PHE A 139 8.75 24.32 -15.50
CA PHE A 139 7.79 23.47 -14.77
C PHE A 139 7.69 23.94 -13.31
N PRO A 140 6.50 24.24 -12.79
CA PRO A 140 6.30 24.60 -11.40
C PRO A 140 6.31 23.35 -10.52
N LEU A 141 7.24 23.30 -9.56
CA LEU A 141 7.31 22.29 -8.52
C LEU A 141 6.88 22.92 -7.20
N LEU A 142 5.78 22.46 -6.63
CA LEU A 142 5.33 22.83 -5.29
C LEU A 142 5.84 21.81 -4.28
N VAL A 143 6.26 22.29 -3.12
CA VAL A 143 6.70 21.47 -1.98
C VAL A 143 5.87 21.85 -0.77
N PHE A 144 5.17 20.88 -0.17
CA PHE A 144 4.35 21.10 1.01
C PHE A 144 4.77 20.18 2.15
N PRO A 145 4.76 20.65 3.42
CA PRO A 145 4.98 19.79 4.58
C PRO A 145 3.73 18.93 4.85
N GLN A 146 3.90 17.81 5.54
CA GLN A 146 2.75 16.96 5.89
C GLN A 146 1.69 17.69 6.72
N PHE A 147 2.09 18.56 7.65
CA PHE A 147 1.16 19.34 8.48
C PHE A 147 0.70 20.58 7.70
N LEU A 148 -0.26 20.34 6.82
CA LEU A 148 -0.70 21.28 5.81
C LEU A 148 -1.62 22.37 6.41
N ASP A 149 -1.28 23.62 6.16
CA ASP A 149 -2.25 24.73 6.19
C ASP A 149 -3.01 24.74 4.85
N PHE A 150 -4.24 24.27 4.87
CA PHE A 150 -5.05 24.10 3.66
C PHE A 150 -5.37 25.40 2.95
N ALA A 151 -5.57 26.51 3.69
CA ALA A 151 -5.85 27.81 3.09
C ALA A 151 -4.63 28.37 2.35
N ARG A 152 -3.45 28.26 2.98
CA ARG A 152 -2.17 28.62 2.37
C ARG A 152 -1.88 27.77 1.13
N ALA A 153 -2.07 26.46 1.24
CA ALA A 153 -1.84 25.53 0.15
C ALA A 153 -2.77 25.83 -1.04
N GLU A 154 -4.06 26.04 -0.81
CA GLU A 154 -5.03 26.43 -1.85
C GLU A 154 -4.61 27.71 -2.55
N LYS A 155 -4.23 28.73 -1.78
CA LYS A 155 -3.76 30.01 -2.34
C LYS A 155 -2.56 29.80 -3.27
N MET A 156 -1.53 29.10 -2.81
CA MET A 156 -0.32 28.86 -3.60
C MET A 156 -0.61 28.06 -4.88
N ILE A 157 -1.41 27.00 -4.81
CA ILE A 157 -1.77 26.23 -6.00
C ILE A 157 -2.54 27.10 -6.99
N ARG A 158 -3.48 27.90 -6.52
CA ARG A 158 -4.27 28.81 -7.35
C ARG A 158 -3.41 29.85 -8.05
N GLU A 159 -2.48 30.47 -7.33
CA GLU A 159 -1.54 31.46 -7.88
C GLU A 159 -0.67 30.84 -8.99
N VAL A 160 -0.10 29.66 -8.75
CA VAL A 160 0.71 28.93 -9.74
C VAL A 160 -0.12 28.50 -10.95
N CYS A 161 -1.35 28.02 -10.75
CA CYS A 161 -2.23 27.67 -11.85
C CYS A 161 -2.69 28.86 -12.70
N ALA A 162 -2.71 30.06 -12.13
CA ALA A 162 -3.08 31.30 -12.82
C ALA A 162 -1.89 32.02 -13.47
N ASP A 163 -0.65 31.65 -13.16
CA ASP A 163 0.54 32.27 -13.69
C ASP A 163 0.74 31.89 -15.18
N PRO A 164 0.71 32.85 -16.12
CA PRO A 164 0.90 32.59 -17.55
C PRO A 164 2.25 31.93 -17.89
N LYS A 165 3.26 32.10 -17.05
CA LYS A 165 4.57 31.45 -17.20
C LYS A 165 4.46 29.92 -17.27
N TYR A 166 3.46 29.36 -16.58
CA TYR A 166 3.26 27.92 -16.47
C TYR A 166 2.03 27.42 -17.27
N ASP A 167 1.54 28.21 -18.20
CA ASP A 167 0.38 27.80 -18.99
C ASP A 167 0.65 26.51 -19.78
N GLY A 168 -0.34 25.63 -19.83
CA GLY A 168 -0.24 24.32 -20.46
C GLY A 168 0.68 23.31 -19.74
N LYS A 169 1.39 23.68 -18.67
CA LYS A 169 2.27 22.77 -17.90
C LYS A 169 1.56 22.14 -16.72
N PRO A 170 1.89 20.88 -16.35
CA PRO A 170 1.45 20.30 -15.09
C PRO A 170 2.09 21.04 -13.91
N VAL A 171 1.34 21.17 -12.82
CA VAL A 171 1.85 21.62 -11.52
C VAL A 171 2.23 20.38 -10.72
N ILE A 172 3.51 20.14 -10.51
CA ILE A 172 4.00 18.96 -9.79
C ILE A 172 4.08 19.30 -8.30
N LEU A 173 3.30 18.60 -7.49
CA LEU A 173 3.24 18.81 -6.04
C LEU A 173 3.87 17.65 -5.30
N PHE A 174 4.93 17.91 -4.54
CA PHE A 174 5.49 16.97 -3.58
C PHE A 174 4.80 17.14 -2.22
N ASP A 175 4.00 16.15 -1.83
CA ASP A 175 3.30 16.05 -0.55
C ASP A 175 3.46 14.63 -0.01
N HIS A 176 3.68 14.48 1.29
CA HIS A 176 3.91 13.14 1.85
C HIS A 176 2.65 12.28 1.88
N VAL A 177 1.51 12.84 2.31
CA VAL A 177 0.27 12.08 2.52
C VAL A 177 -0.55 12.00 1.23
N PRO A 178 -0.90 10.80 0.75
CA PRO A 178 -1.71 10.68 -0.45
C PRO A 178 -3.14 11.22 -0.23
N PRO A 179 -3.79 11.78 -1.26
CA PRO A 179 -5.22 12.03 -1.23
C PRO A 179 -5.99 10.71 -1.07
N TYR A 180 -7.07 10.74 -0.29
CA TYR A 180 -7.86 9.56 0.05
C TYR A 180 -8.40 8.82 -1.19
N GLY A 181 -8.25 7.49 -1.22
CA GLY A 181 -8.82 6.63 -2.26
C GLY A 181 -8.11 6.69 -3.64
N THR A 182 -6.97 7.37 -3.74
CA THR A 182 -6.28 7.56 -5.02
C THR A 182 -5.21 6.51 -5.32
N THR A 183 -4.30 6.23 -4.39
CA THR A 183 -3.22 5.26 -4.57
C THR A 183 -3.46 4.00 -3.75
N ASP A 184 -2.63 2.98 -3.94
CA ASP A 184 -2.68 1.78 -3.12
C ASP A 184 -2.51 2.12 -1.63
N ASN A 185 -3.28 1.49 -0.76
CA ASN A 185 -3.38 1.77 0.68
C ASN A 185 -3.88 3.18 1.08
N SER A 186 -4.20 4.09 0.14
CA SER A 186 -4.65 5.44 0.49
C SER A 186 -6.07 5.49 1.08
N LEU A 187 -6.88 4.44 0.94
CA LEU A 187 -8.13 4.29 1.71
C LEU A 187 -7.86 4.24 3.23
N ARG A 188 -6.69 3.79 3.62
CA ARG A 188 -6.28 3.69 5.02
C ARG A 188 -5.41 4.85 5.49
N TRP A 189 -4.47 5.27 4.63
CA TRP A 189 -3.42 6.22 4.98
C TRP A 189 -3.58 7.57 4.28
N GLY A 190 -4.58 7.71 3.41
CA GLY A 190 -4.87 8.95 2.70
C GLY A 190 -5.69 9.94 3.53
N ASN A 191 -5.71 11.18 3.06
CA ASN A 191 -6.42 12.29 3.68
C ASN A 191 -7.52 12.83 2.76
N ARG A 192 -8.75 13.01 3.29
CA ARG A 192 -9.93 13.45 2.54
C ARG A 192 -9.88 14.94 2.20
N GLU A 193 -9.41 15.75 3.12
CA GLU A 193 -9.29 17.20 2.90
C GLU A 193 -8.30 17.51 1.76
N ARG A 194 -7.25 16.67 1.61
CA ARG A 194 -6.35 16.75 0.44
C ARG A 194 -7.05 16.37 -0.85
N LEU A 195 -7.87 15.33 -0.83
CA LEU A 195 -8.67 14.95 -2.01
C LEU A 195 -9.61 16.10 -2.43
N GLU A 196 -10.32 16.69 -1.46
CA GLU A 196 -11.24 17.80 -1.69
C GLU A 196 -10.51 19.04 -2.23
N LEU A 197 -9.39 19.41 -1.60
CA LEU A 197 -8.60 20.55 -2.04
C LEU A 197 -8.05 20.35 -3.46
N TYR A 198 -7.36 19.24 -3.70
CA TYR A 198 -6.64 19.02 -4.95
C TYR A 198 -7.57 18.78 -6.13
N SER A 199 -8.78 18.27 -5.90
CA SER A 199 -9.81 18.08 -6.93
C SER A 199 -10.26 19.38 -7.61
N LYS A 200 -9.95 20.54 -7.02
CA LYS A 200 -10.21 21.87 -7.62
C LYS A 200 -9.21 22.24 -8.73
N PHE A 201 -8.12 21.48 -8.88
CA PHE A 201 -6.98 21.86 -9.73
C PHE A 201 -6.57 20.73 -10.68
N PRO A 202 -7.18 20.63 -11.88
CA PRO A 202 -6.94 19.50 -12.81
C PRO A 202 -5.49 19.34 -13.27
N ARG A 203 -4.71 20.43 -13.29
CA ARG A 203 -3.30 20.42 -13.72
C ARG A 203 -2.35 19.84 -12.67
N LEU A 204 -2.84 19.52 -11.45
CA LEU A 204 -1.99 18.94 -10.41
C LEU A 204 -1.56 17.51 -10.76
N VAL A 205 -0.28 17.25 -10.51
CA VAL A 205 0.30 15.91 -10.41
C VAL A 205 0.92 15.78 -9.03
N VAL A 206 0.19 15.14 -8.11
CA VAL A 206 0.62 14.94 -6.73
C VAL A 206 1.54 13.73 -6.64
N VAL A 207 2.74 13.92 -6.11
CA VAL A 207 3.75 12.90 -5.85
C VAL A 207 3.81 12.67 -4.34
N CYS A 208 3.51 11.44 -3.88
CA CYS A 208 3.31 11.17 -2.47
C CYS A 208 3.92 9.84 -1.98
N GLY A 209 4.07 9.72 -0.65
CA GLY A 209 4.55 8.54 0.08
C GLY A 209 3.53 8.01 1.08
N HIS A 210 3.95 7.78 2.35
CA HIS A 210 3.14 7.46 3.53
C HIS A 210 2.40 6.11 3.50
N ALA A 211 1.91 5.70 2.35
CA ALA A 211 1.10 4.49 2.22
C ALA A 211 1.91 3.19 2.22
N HIS A 212 3.24 3.28 2.11
CA HIS A 212 4.18 2.15 2.09
C HIS A 212 3.76 1.02 1.15
N SER A 213 3.25 1.36 -0.02
CA SER A 213 2.82 0.40 -1.04
C SER A 213 3.98 0.02 -1.97
N SER A 214 3.82 -1.09 -2.71
CA SER A 214 4.84 -1.49 -3.67
C SER A 214 4.76 -0.68 -4.96
N LEU A 215 5.90 -0.25 -5.49
CA LEU A 215 5.99 0.32 -6.84
C LEU A 215 5.58 -0.65 -7.97
N ARG A 216 5.42 -1.94 -7.66
CA ARG A 216 4.89 -2.93 -8.60
C ARG A 216 3.37 -2.95 -8.66
N SER A 217 2.68 -2.26 -7.74
CA SER A 217 1.23 -2.11 -7.77
C SER A 217 0.82 -1.00 -8.72
N GLU A 218 0.09 -1.35 -9.78
CA GLU A 218 -0.45 -0.37 -10.73
C GLU A 218 -1.52 0.53 -10.11
N GLN A 219 -1.95 0.24 -8.88
CA GLN A 219 -2.81 1.17 -8.12
C GLN A 219 -2.08 2.41 -7.62
N ASN A 220 -0.75 2.46 -7.66
CA ASN A 220 0.02 3.63 -7.21
C ASN A 220 0.00 4.81 -8.17
N ILE A 221 -0.60 4.66 -9.34
CA ILE A 221 -0.92 5.78 -10.21
C ILE A 221 -2.43 5.90 -10.37
N TRP A 222 -2.92 7.12 -10.30
CA TRP A 222 -4.35 7.41 -10.40
C TRP A 222 -4.58 8.74 -11.12
N GLN A 223 -5.63 8.77 -11.93
CA GLN A 223 -6.13 9.96 -12.59
C GLN A 223 -7.66 10.05 -12.42
N GLY A 224 -8.11 11.17 -11.87
CA GLY A 224 -9.52 11.51 -11.69
C GLY A 224 -9.71 12.99 -12.01
N ALA A 225 -10.07 13.81 -11.03
CA ALA A 225 -10.11 15.26 -11.19
C ALA A 225 -8.69 15.87 -11.39
N PHE A 226 -7.66 15.16 -10.99
CA PHE A 226 -6.23 15.49 -11.11
C PHE A 226 -5.42 14.18 -11.17
N SER A 227 -4.09 14.25 -11.14
CA SER A 227 -3.25 13.04 -11.17
C SER A 227 -2.52 12.82 -9.84
N VAL A 228 -2.35 11.57 -9.42
CA VAL A 228 -1.59 11.18 -8.22
C VAL A 228 -0.63 10.05 -8.56
N VAL A 229 0.60 10.12 -8.06
CA VAL A 229 1.60 9.07 -8.19
C VAL A 229 2.18 8.76 -6.81
N GLY A 230 1.92 7.55 -6.31
CA GLY A 230 2.49 7.04 -5.07
C GLY A 230 3.88 6.49 -5.32
N MET A 231 4.86 6.99 -4.56
CA MET A 231 6.28 6.65 -4.75
C MET A 231 6.70 5.35 -4.05
N GLY A 232 5.75 4.57 -3.55
CA GLY A 232 6.06 3.35 -2.82
C GLY A 232 6.68 3.62 -1.46
N CYS A 233 7.77 2.93 -1.14
CA CYS A 233 8.64 3.21 0.01
C CYS A 233 10.02 2.60 -0.21
N LEU A 234 11.04 3.18 0.40
CA LEU A 234 12.39 2.62 0.41
C LEU A 234 12.59 1.66 1.59
N ALA A 235 11.83 1.84 2.66
CA ALA A 235 11.83 1.00 3.86
C ALA A 235 10.44 0.39 4.09
N GLY A 236 10.38 -0.82 4.53
CA GLY A 236 9.22 -1.53 5.09
C GLY A 236 7.83 -1.32 4.47
N TRP A 237 7.16 -2.40 4.23
CA TRP A 237 5.84 -2.47 3.61
C TRP A 237 4.69 -2.24 4.60
N ALA A 238 3.62 -1.59 4.13
CA ALA A 238 2.29 -1.68 4.71
C ALA A 238 1.35 -2.42 3.74
N GLY A 239 1.58 -3.72 3.53
CA GLY A 239 0.79 -4.54 2.59
C GLY A 239 -0.69 -4.62 2.95
N ARG A 240 -1.55 -4.80 1.94
CA ARG A 240 -2.91 -5.33 2.10
C ARG A 240 -2.86 -6.84 2.31
N GLY A 241 -3.83 -7.38 3.02
CA GLY A 241 -3.99 -8.83 3.19
C GLY A 241 -3.55 -9.35 4.54
N VAL A 242 -3.64 -10.65 4.71
CA VAL A 242 -3.21 -11.36 5.90
C VAL A 242 -1.69 -11.44 5.92
N GLY A 243 -1.09 -10.54 6.65
CA GLY A 243 0.34 -10.55 6.92
C GLY A 243 1.18 -9.70 5.95
N LYS A 244 2.42 -9.47 6.37
CA LYS A 244 3.48 -8.94 5.52
C LYS A 244 3.96 -10.06 4.60
N PRO A 245 4.53 -9.74 3.42
CA PRO A 245 5.23 -10.76 2.65
C PRO A 245 6.26 -11.45 3.56
N PRO A 246 6.32 -12.78 3.56
CA PRO A 246 7.16 -13.53 4.50
C PRO A 246 8.65 -13.18 4.40
N GLU A 247 9.11 -12.74 3.24
CA GLU A 247 10.51 -12.74 2.87
C GLU A 247 11.13 -11.34 2.76
N SER A 248 10.35 -10.26 2.72
CA SER A 248 10.90 -8.91 2.53
C SER A 248 10.34 -7.91 3.54
N LYS A 249 11.21 -7.40 4.38
CA LYS A 249 10.90 -6.27 5.27
C LYS A 249 11.04 -4.93 4.55
N ASP A 250 11.74 -4.89 3.43
CA ASP A 250 12.16 -3.69 2.73
C ASP A 250 11.70 -3.70 1.27
N SER A 251 11.22 -2.56 0.80
CA SER A 251 10.64 -2.43 -0.53
C SER A 251 11.66 -2.06 -1.61
N PHE A 252 12.74 -1.36 -1.25
CA PHE A 252 13.81 -0.90 -2.16
C PHE A 252 13.33 -0.13 -3.41
N GLY A 253 12.16 0.47 -3.36
CA GLY A 253 11.59 1.19 -4.49
C GLY A 253 12.13 2.60 -4.63
N ALA A 254 12.49 3.00 -5.86
CA ALA A 254 12.80 4.38 -6.24
C ALA A 254 12.23 4.70 -7.62
N VAL A 255 12.01 5.99 -7.89
CA VAL A 255 11.46 6.46 -9.16
C VAL A 255 12.40 7.46 -9.81
N VAL A 256 12.55 7.37 -11.12
CA VAL A 256 13.13 8.44 -11.94
C VAL A 256 11.99 9.08 -12.73
N LEU A 257 11.72 10.35 -12.44
CA LEU A 257 10.78 11.18 -13.19
C LEU A 257 11.56 11.86 -14.33
N GLU A 258 11.06 11.70 -15.55
CA GLU A 258 11.53 12.35 -16.75
C GLU A 258 10.45 13.32 -17.26
N ALA A 259 10.74 14.61 -17.37
CA ALA A 259 9.83 15.62 -17.88
C ALA A 259 10.15 15.96 -19.34
N PHE A 260 9.17 15.76 -20.21
CA PHE A 260 9.23 16.10 -21.63
C PHE A 260 8.37 17.34 -21.93
N SER A 261 8.31 17.72 -23.19
CA SER A 261 7.50 18.88 -23.62
C SER A 261 5.99 18.66 -23.47
N ASP A 262 5.53 17.41 -23.53
CA ASP A 262 4.14 16.97 -23.64
C ASP A 262 3.72 15.90 -22.63
N ARG A 263 4.64 15.39 -21.81
CA ARG A 263 4.38 14.30 -20.85
C ARG A 263 5.37 14.26 -19.70
N LEU A 264 4.93 13.63 -18.61
CA LEU A 264 5.77 13.17 -17.50
C LEU A 264 5.87 11.66 -17.56
N VAL A 265 7.08 11.10 -17.41
CA VAL A 265 7.34 9.66 -17.40
C VAL A 265 7.94 9.27 -16.06
N PHE A 266 7.31 8.35 -15.35
CA PHE A 266 7.76 7.83 -14.06
C PHE A 266 8.31 6.40 -14.24
N ARG A 267 9.63 6.26 -14.23
CA ARG A 267 10.34 4.98 -14.31
C ARG A 267 10.61 4.45 -12.92
N ARG A 268 10.24 3.22 -12.66
CA ARG A 268 10.26 2.58 -11.34
C ARG A 268 11.39 1.59 -11.25
N PHE A 269 12.16 1.62 -10.16
CA PHE A 269 13.37 0.81 -10.00
C PHE A 269 13.41 0.07 -8.67
N ASP A 270 14.00 -1.14 -8.67
CA ASP A 270 14.57 -1.77 -7.48
C ASP A 270 16.00 -1.27 -7.32
N VAL A 271 16.31 -0.52 -6.28
CA VAL A 271 17.64 0.07 -6.09
C VAL A 271 18.74 -0.95 -5.75
N ARG A 272 18.38 -2.16 -5.26
CA ARG A 272 19.36 -3.23 -4.98
C ARG A 272 20.00 -3.73 -6.27
N THR A 273 19.17 -3.93 -7.28
CA THR A 273 19.57 -4.50 -8.56
C THR A 273 19.79 -3.46 -9.65
N GLY A 274 19.22 -2.26 -9.46
CA GLY A 274 19.14 -1.23 -10.49
C GLY A 274 18.15 -1.56 -11.62
N LYS A 275 17.36 -2.64 -11.48
CA LYS A 275 16.42 -3.11 -12.48
C LYS A 275 15.19 -2.21 -12.53
N GLU A 276 14.77 -1.84 -13.72
CA GLU A 276 13.52 -1.10 -13.95
C GLU A 276 12.33 -2.06 -13.98
N TYR A 277 11.26 -1.70 -13.27
CA TYR A 277 9.99 -2.43 -13.29
C TYR A 277 9.18 -2.02 -14.50
N ARG A 278 8.75 -2.99 -15.32
CA ARG A 278 7.96 -2.74 -16.54
C ARG A 278 8.59 -1.62 -17.39
N ALA A 279 9.86 -1.82 -17.76
CA ALA A 279 10.61 -0.86 -18.57
C ALA A 279 9.95 -0.56 -19.94
N ASP A 280 9.18 -1.52 -20.44
CA ASP A 280 8.36 -1.42 -21.66
C ASP A 280 7.08 -0.59 -21.47
N ALA A 281 6.62 -0.40 -20.22
CA ALA A 281 5.39 0.30 -19.88
C ALA A 281 5.57 1.20 -18.64
N PRO A 282 6.44 2.24 -18.67
CA PRO A 282 6.56 3.20 -17.59
C PRO A 282 5.26 3.99 -17.42
N TRP A 283 4.98 4.46 -16.21
CA TRP A 283 3.83 5.32 -15.99
C TRP A 283 4.02 6.66 -16.71
N THR A 284 3.08 7.00 -17.58
CA THR A 284 3.17 8.19 -18.42
C THR A 284 1.93 9.05 -18.27
N ILE A 285 2.10 10.29 -17.83
CA ILE A 285 1.03 11.28 -17.70
C ILE A 285 1.19 12.31 -18.82
N PRO A 286 0.35 12.29 -19.85
CA PRO A 286 0.36 13.31 -20.90
C PRO A 286 -0.19 14.64 -20.37
N PHE A 287 0.22 15.75 -20.96
CA PHE A 287 -0.38 17.05 -20.73
C PHE A 287 -0.48 17.86 -22.04
N PRO A 288 -1.46 18.77 -22.17
CA PRO A 288 -2.42 19.15 -21.13
C PRO A 288 -3.27 17.97 -20.66
N PHE A 289 -3.64 17.98 -19.38
CA PHE A 289 -4.43 16.91 -18.79
C PHE A 289 -5.88 16.92 -19.29
N ASP A 290 -6.35 15.77 -19.75
CA ASP A 290 -7.75 15.53 -20.13
C ASP A 290 -8.31 14.36 -19.32
N PRO A 291 -9.24 14.60 -18.39
CA PRO A 291 -9.86 13.53 -17.59
C PRO A 291 -10.59 12.47 -18.42
N SER A 292 -11.09 12.83 -19.60
CA SER A 292 -11.87 11.90 -20.44
C SER A 292 -11.02 10.81 -21.09
N THR A 293 -9.76 11.12 -21.38
CA THR A 293 -8.79 10.22 -22.03
C THR A 293 -7.71 9.69 -21.10
N ALA A 294 -7.74 10.08 -19.83
CA ALA A 294 -6.72 9.72 -18.84
C ALA A 294 -6.59 8.19 -18.67
N PRO A 295 -5.40 7.60 -18.92
CA PRO A 295 -5.21 6.15 -18.94
C PRO A 295 -5.32 5.49 -17.56
N TYR A 296 -5.08 6.24 -16.49
CA TYR A 296 -5.04 5.72 -15.12
C TYR A 296 -6.33 6.01 -14.32
N ARG A 297 -7.43 6.31 -15.00
CA ARG A 297 -8.74 6.25 -14.34
C ARG A 297 -9.00 4.83 -13.86
N ARG A 298 -9.60 4.67 -12.68
CA ARG A 298 -9.82 3.34 -12.09
C ARG A 298 -10.59 2.40 -13.00
N ASP A 299 -11.62 2.90 -13.70
CA ASP A 299 -12.42 2.12 -14.63
C ASP A 299 -11.62 1.67 -15.88
N VAL A 300 -10.65 2.45 -16.34
CA VAL A 300 -9.75 2.11 -17.44
C VAL A 300 -8.64 1.17 -16.98
N ALA A 301 -7.92 1.54 -15.93
CA ALA A 301 -6.80 0.78 -15.40
C ALA A 301 -7.22 -0.63 -14.96
N SER A 302 -8.36 -0.76 -14.27
CA SER A 302 -8.86 -2.06 -13.82
C SER A 302 -9.26 -3.01 -14.96
N ARG A 303 -9.69 -2.47 -16.11
CA ARG A 303 -9.99 -3.27 -17.31
C ARG A 303 -8.74 -3.71 -18.05
N ASN A 304 -7.71 -2.86 -18.06
CA ASN A 304 -6.50 -3.08 -18.83
C ASN A 304 -5.45 -3.93 -18.08
N GLU A 305 -5.51 -3.99 -16.73
CA GLU A 305 -4.56 -4.79 -15.96
C GLU A 305 -4.83 -6.28 -16.16
N PRO A 306 -3.84 -7.07 -16.58
CA PRO A 306 -4.00 -8.49 -16.79
C PRO A 306 -4.50 -9.23 -15.55
N LYS A 307 -5.41 -10.17 -15.76
CA LYS A 307 -5.87 -11.06 -14.69
C LYS A 307 -4.88 -12.21 -14.55
N PRO A 308 -4.33 -12.46 -13.34
CA PRO A 308 -3.40 -13.57 -13.17
C PRO A 308 -4.11 -14.91 -13.37
N GLN A 309 -3.41 -15.86 -14.01
CA GLN A 309 -3.98 -17.17 -14.32
C GLN A 309 -3.11 -18.27 -13.75
N PHE A 310 -3.73 -19.32 -13.21
CA PHE A 310 -3.02 -20.55 -12.92
C PHE A 310 -2.59 -21.25 -14.20
N PRO A 311 -1.45 -21.95 -14.20
CA PRO A 311 -1.07 -22.80 -15.32
C PRO A 311 -2.12 -23.89 -15.58
N CYS A 312 -2.18 -24.36 -16.83
CA CYS A 312 -3.11 -25.44 -17.21
C CYS A 312 -2.85 -26.69 -16.36
N GLY A 313 -3.92 -27.29 -15.85
CA GLY A 313 -3.83 -28.47 -14.98
C GLY A 313 -3.39 -28.19 -13.53
N ALA A 314 -3.33 -26.92 -13.12
CA ALA A 314 -3.02 -26.55 -11.73
C ALA A 314 -3.95 -27.25 -10.74
N LYS A 315 -3.38 -27.76 -9.66
CA LYS A 315 -4.10 -28.42 -8.58
C LYS A 315 -3.85 -27.71 -7.26
N LEU A 316 -4.85 -27.72 -6.40
CA LEU A 316 -4.74 -27.33 -5.00
C LEU A 316 -4.51 -28.57 -4.14
N GLU A 317 -3.37 -28.64 -3.49
CA GLU A 317 -3.06 -29.67 -2.51
C GLU A 317 -3.30 -29.14 -1.11
N LEU A 318 -3.93 -29.96 -0.26
CA LEU A 318 -4.33 -29.60 1.10
C LEU A 318 -3.66 -30.56 2.08
N GLU A 319 -2.78 -30.04 2.94
CA GLU A 319 -2.05 -30.82 3.94
C GLU A 319 -2.42 -30.33 5.35
N PRO A 320 -3.15 -31.15 6.15
CA PRO A 320 -3.39 -30.81 7.55
C PRO A 320 -2.13 -30.98 8.38
N GLU A 321 -1.84 -29.99 9.24
CA GLU A 321 -0.80 -30.15 10.27
C GLU A 321 -1.25 -31.17 11.34
N THR A 322 -0.31 -31.90 11.93
CA THR A 322 -0.61 -32.89 12.97
C THR A 322 0.08 -32.52 14.28
N PRO A 323 -0.63 -32.27 15.40
CA PRO A 323 -2.09 -32.20 15.50
C PRO A 323 -2.67 -31.02 14.66
N PHE A 324 -3.95 -31.12 14.30
CA PHE A 324 -4.56 -30.13 13.39
C PHE A 324 -4.60 -28.74 14.00
N SER A 325 -3.61 -27.94 13.69
CA SER A 325 -3.48 -26.53 14.09
C SER A 325 -3.67 -25.58 12.90
N ALA A 326 -3.43 -26.08 11.68
CA ALA A 326 -3.62 -25.37 10.44
C ALA A 326 -3.76 -26.32 9.25
N LEU A 327 -4.24 -25.78 8.15
CA LEU A 327 -4.25 -26.40 6.84
C LEU A 327 -3.23 -25.70 5.95
N LYS A 328 -2.21 -26.44 5.48
CA LYS A 328 -1.30 -25.94 4.44
C LYS A 328 -1.97 -26.06 3.09
N LEU A 329 -1.92 -24.99 2.34
CA LEU A 329 -2.36 -24.89 0.96
C LEU A 329 -1.11 -24.88 0.08
N LYS A 330 -0.99 -25.83 -0.84
CA LYS A 330 0.08 -25.87 -1.84
C LYS A 330 -0.54 -25.82 -3.22
N PHE A 331 -0.05 -24.89 -4.05
CA PHE A 331 -0.56 -24.70 -5.40
C PHE A 331 0.49 -24.01 -6.26
N PRO A 332 0.43 -24.15 -7.60
CA PRO A 332 1.32 -23.44 -8.50
C PRO A 332 1.13 -21.92 -8.37
N SER A 333 2.22 -21.16 -8.50
CA SER A 333 2.12 -19.70 -8.64
C SER A 333 1.25 -19.35 -9.83
N ALA A 334 0.34 -18.39 -9.66
CA ALA A 334 -0.46 -17.85 -10.73
C ALA A 334 0.10 -16.50 -11.19
N GLY A 335 -0.17 -16.14 -12.43
CA GLY A 335 0.17 -14.84 -12.97
C GLY A 335 1.08 -14.94 -14.18
N GLY A 336 1.50 -13.80 -14.66
CA GLY A 336 2.50 -13.58 -15.70
C GLY A 336 3.52 -12.59 -15.15
N ASP A 337 3.98 -11.66 -15.97
CA ASP A 337 5.03 -10.70 -15.61
C ASP A 337 4.62 -9.79 -14.42
N THR A 338 3.34 -9.42 -14.29
CA THR A 338 2.85 -8.59 -13.17
C THR A 338 2.67 -9.36 -11.87
N GLY A 339 2.54 -10.70 -11.91
CA GLY A 339 2.31 -11.55 -10.75
C GLY A 339 0.91 -11.43 -10.15
N THR A 340 0.67 -12.24 -9.13
CA THR A 340 -0.59 -12.23 -8.37
C THR A 340 -0.48 -11.24 -7.20
N TYR A 341 -1.45 -10.34 -7.07
CA TYR A 341 -1.51 -9.37 -5.97
C TYR A 341 -1.99 -10.03 -4.68
N ILE A 342 -3.11 -10.75 -4.76
CA ILE A 342 -3.63 -11.60 -3.68
C ILE A 342 -4.14 -12.93 -4.22
N TYR A 343 -4.10 -13.96 -3.38
CA TYR A 343 -4.84 -15.20 -3.55
C TYR A 343 -6.07 -15.16 -2.63
N ARG A 344 -7.24 -15.04 -3.21
CA ARG A 344 -8.50 -15.05 -2.49
C ARG A 344 -8.91 -16.48 -2.22
N VAL A 345 -8.99 -16.86 -0.96
CA VAL A 345 -9.43 -18.19 -0.53
C VAL A 345 -10.86 -18.10 -0.01
N ASP A 346 -11.78 -18.70 -0.72
CA ASP A 346 -13.15 -18.92 -0.25
C ASP A 346 -13.27 -20.32 0.34
N VAL A 347 -13.89 -20.43 1.50
CA VAL A 347 -14.12 -21.68 2.23
C VAL A 347 -15.62 -21.89 2.33
N TRP A 348 -16.12 -23.02 1.86
CA TRP A 348 -17.53 -23.42 1.99
C TRP A 348 -17.67 -24.68 2.83
N SER A 349 -18.61 -24.67 3.77
CA SER A 349 -19.17 -25.83 4.45
C SER A 349 -20.45 -26.30 3.75
N GLN A 350 -21.04 -27.38 4.24
CA GLN A 350 -22.38 -27.82 3.80
C GLN A 350 -23.47 -26.78 4.05
N LYS A 351 -23.27 -25.86 5.02
CA LYS A 351 -24.20 -24.78 5.38
C LYS A 351 -24.03 -23.51 4.50
N GLY A 352 -23.12 -23.53 3.54
CA GLY A 352 -22.80 -22.39 2.67
C GLY A 352 -21.41 -21.84 2.89
N LYS A 353 -21.16 -20.58 2.47
CA LYS A 353 -19.86 -19.92 2.57
C LYS A 353 -19.51 -19.65 4.05
N ALA A 354 -18.45 -20.29 4.52
CA ALA A 354 -17.99 -20.20 5.89
C ALA A 354 -16.97 -19.08 6.12
N ALA A 355 -16.05 -18.85 5.16
CA ALA A 355 -15.03 -17.82 5.29
C ALA A 355 -14.52 -17.32 3.93
N ARG A 356 -13.92 -16.12 3.93
CA ARG A 356 -13.08 -15.59 2.85
C ARG A 356 -11.80 -15.03 3.45
N VAL A 357 -10.66 -15.41 2.89
CA VAL A 357 -9.34 -14.99 3.35
C VAL A 357 -8.54 -14.54 2.13
N ASP A 358 -8.01 -13.31 2.16
CA ASP A 358 -7.10 -12.81 1.14
C ASP A 358 -5.66 -13.06 1.61
N LEU A 359 -4.91 -13.87 0.86
CA LEU A 359 -3.52 -14.18 1.11
C LEU A 359 -2.64 -13.33 0.19
N PHE A 360 -1.52 -12.85 0.71
CA PHE A 360 -0.59 -12.01 -0.05
C PHE A 360 0.04 -12.83 -1.21
N GLY A 361 0.07 -12.21 -2.41
CA GLY A 361 0.63 -12.82 -3.62
C GLY A 361 2.09 -12.43 -3.88
N GLU A 362 2.64 -12.90 -4.99
CA GLU A 362 4.06 -12.74 -5.34
C GLU A 362 4.34 -11.54 -6.27
N PHE A 363 3.38 -10.62 -6.45
CA PHE A 363 3.54 -9.45 -7.35
C PHE A 363 4.76 -8.57 -7.02
N HIS A 364 5.20 -8.61 -5.76
CA HIS A 364 6.34 -7.83 -5.26
C HIS A 364 7.70 -8.44 -5.61
N LEU A 365 7.73 -9.66 -6.13
CA LEU A 365 8.93 -10.37 -6.55
C LEU A 365 9.13 -10.29 -8.07
N ASP A 366 10.38 -10.32 -8.53
CA ASP A 366 10.67 -10.57 -9.92
C ASP A 366 10.24 -11.99 -10.33
N VAL A 367 9.96 -12.19 -11.61
CA VAL A 367 9.56 -13.53 -12.13
C VAL A 367 10.58 -14.60 -11.74
N SER A 368 11.88 -14.27 -11.80
CA SER A 368 12.97 -15.18 -11.42
C SER A 368 13.08 -15.45 -9.91
N GLU A 369 12.44 -14.63 -9.07
CA GLU A 369 12.44 -14.77 -7.60
C GLU A 369 11.19 -15.48 -7.09
N ARG A 370 10.20 -15.74 -7.95
CA ARG A 370 8.94 -16.39 -7.55
C ARG A 370 9.09 -17.88 -7.49
N ASP A 371 8.66 -18.46 -6.38
CA ASP A 371 8.55 -19.91 -6.27
C ASP A 371 7.51 -20.44 -7.27
N SER A 372 7.82 -21.56 -7.92
CA SER A 372 6.86 -22.24 -8.80
C SER A 372 5.66 -22.81 -8.03
N ILE A 373 5.86 -23.14 -6.75
CA ILE A 373 4.83 -23.63 -5.83
C ILE A 373 4.69 -22.66 -4.66
N VAL A 374 3.50 -22.15 -4.51
CA VAL A 374 3.10 -21.28 -3.40
C VAL A 374 2.64 -22.13 -2.23
N VAL A 375 3.17 -21.87 -1.06
CA VAL A 375 2.73 -22.49 0.19
C VAL A 375 2.13 -21.44 1.09
N ARG A 376 0.89 -21.64 1.52
CA ARG A 376 0.18 -20.75 2.45
C ARG A 376 -0.46 -21.58 3.56
N ARG A 377 -0.81 -20.92 4.66
CA ARG A 377 -1.35 -21.55 5.86
C ARG A 377 -2.67 -20.90 6.24
N LEU A 378 -3.70 -21.73 6.45
CA LEU A 378 -4.97 -21.32 7.05
C LEU A 378 -5.07 -21.92 8.45
N GLU A 379 -5.45 -21.09 9.42
CA GLU A 379 -5.63 -21.52 10.81
C GLU A 379 -6.76 -22.52 10.97
N ALA A 380 -6.59 -23.51 11.86
CA ALA A 380 -7.60 -24.52 12.14
C ALA A 380 -8.95 -23.94 12.57
N ALA A 381 -8.96 -22.75 13.17
CA ALA A 381 -10.18 -22.08 13.62
C ALA A 381 -11.16 -21.68 12.49
N TYR A 382 -10.74 -21.74 11.23
CA TYR A 382 -11.67 -21.61 10.09
C TYR A 382 -12.53 -22.86 9.87
N PHE A 383 -12.26 -23.96 10.57
CA PHE A 383 -12.80 -25.28 10.29
C PHE A 383 -13.37 -25.92 11.56
N GLU A 384 -14.46 -26.62 11.42
CA GLU A 384 -15.05 -27.45 12.48
C GLU A 384 -14.59 -28.92 12.34
N PRO A 385 -14.13 -29.58 13.41
CA PRO A 385 -13.68 -30.97 13.36
C PRO A 385 -14.72 -31.93 12.76
N GLY A 386 -14.27 -32.83 11.91
CA GLY A 386 -15.10 -33.84 11.27
C GLY A 386 -15.97 -33.33 10.11
N GLN A 387 -15.98 -32.04 9.84
CA GLN A 387 -16.77 -31.47 8.75
C GLN A 387 -16.01 -31.48 7.41
N LYS A 388 -16.77 -31.61 6.33
CA LYS A 388 -16.25 -31.48 4.95
C LYS A 388 -16.36 -30.03 4.48
N TYR A 389 -15.27 -29.55 3.88
CA TYR A 389 -15.18 -28.21 3.29
C TYR A 389 -14.73 -28.28 1.83
N ARG A 390 -15.18 -27.32 1.03
CA ARG A 390 -14.64 -27.00 -0.28
C ARG A 390 -13.88 -25.69 -0.19
N LEU A 391 -12.65 -25.70 -0.65
CA LEU A 391 -11.81 -24.51 -0.75
C LEU A 391 -11.64 -24.13 -2.22
N ARG A 392 -11.74 -22.84 -2.49
CA ARG A 392 -11.44 -22.24 -3.80
C ARG A 392 -10.39 -21.18 -3.62
N ILE A 393 -9.34 -21.22 -4.44
CA ILE A 393 -8.33 -20.18 -4.50
C ILE A 393 -8.48 -19.46 -5.84
N THR A 394 -8.70 -18.15 -5.78
CA THR A 394 -8.82 -17.28 -6.95
C THR A 394 -7.66 -16.30 -6.94
N PRO A 395 -6.78 -16.30 -7.96
CA PRO A 395 -5.72 -15.31 -8.04
C PRO A 395 -6.30 -13.98 -8.53
N CYS A 396 -5.91 -12.88 -7.89
CA CYS A 396 -6.42 -11.55 -8.21
C CYS A 396 -5.28 -10.57 -8.51
N ASN A 397 -5.49 -9.68 -9.47
CA ASN A 397 -4.61 -8.55 -9.70
C ASN A 397 -4.83 -7.43 -8.67
N CYS A 398 -4.04 -6.36 -8.71
CA CYS A 398 -4.12 -5.26 -7.74
C CYS A 398 -5.45 -4.49 -7.77
N PHE A 399 -6.21 -4.55 -8.86
CA PHE A 399 -7.55 -3.96 -8.98
C PHE A 399 -8.69 -4.92 -8.57
N GLY A 400 -8.37 -6.13 -8.11
CA GLY A 400 -9.36 -7.14 -7.76
C GLY A 400 -9.88 -7.94 -8.95
N GLY A 401 -9.30 -7.78 -10.15
CA GLY A 401 -9.61 -8.60 -11.32
C GLY A 401 -9.25 -10.05 -11.07
N GLU A 402 -10.25 -10.93 -11.13
CA GLU A 402 -10.14 -12.35 -10.78
C GLU A 402 -9.73 -13.19 -11.99
N GLY A 403 -8.73 -14.05 -11.82
CA GLY A 403 -8.37 -15.12 -12.74
C GLY A 403 -9.21 -16.39 -12.51
N ASN A 404 -8.91 -17.44 -13.28
CA ASN A 404 -9.58 -18.72 -13.12
C ASN A 404 -9.21 -19.36 -11.78
N PRO A 405 -10.18 -19.83 -10.99
CA PRO A 405 -9.91 -20.46 -9.70
C PRO A 405 -9.47 -21.91 -9.84
N ILE A 406 -8.83 -22.42 -8.78
CA ILE A 406 -8.65 -23.86 -8.52
C ILE A 406 -9.35 -24.23 -7.23
N GLU A 407 -9.80 -25.48 -7.13
CA GLU A 407 -10.60 -25.96 -6.00
C GLU A 407 -10.09 -27.30 -5.48
N ALA A 408 -10.33 -27.55 -4.19
CA ALA A 408 -10.14 -28.84 -3.58
C ALA A 408 -11.13 -29.05 -2.42
N GLU A 409 -11.39 -30.31 -2.09
CA GLU A 409 -12.20 -30.67 -0.94
C GLU A 409 -11.32 -31.23 0.19
N PHE A 410 -11.74 -30.99 1.40
CA PHE A 410 -11.02 -31.39 2.60
C PHE A 410 -11.98 -31.80 3.70
N VAL A 411 -11.69 -32.93 4.36
CA VAL A 411 -12.38 -33.36 5.58
C VAL A 411 -11.46 -33.04 6.76
N VAL A 412 -11.96 -32.20 7.67
CA VAL A 412 -11.18 -31.79 8.85
C VAL A 412 -10.98 -33.01 9.76
N PRO A 413 -9.74 -33.30 10.20
CA PRO A 413 -9.50 -34.37 11.15
C PRO A 413 -10.36 -34.22 12.41
N SER A 414 -10.83 -35.36 12.95
CA SER A 414 -11.51 -35.37 14.23
C SER A 414 -10.57 -34.86 15.32
N LYS A 415 -11.11 -34.12 16.31
CA LYS A 415 -10.33 -33.42 17.34
C LYS A 415 -9.15 -34.21 17.89
N GLY A 416 -7.93 -33.79 17.60
CA GLY A 416 -6.84 -33.88 18.57
C GLY A 416 -6.93 -32.66 19.49
N LYS A 417 -6.55 -32.78 20.75
CA LYS A 417 -6.43 -31.60 21.65
C LYS A 417 -5.36 -30.67 21.09
N ASP A 418 -5.75 -29.56 20.49
CA ASP A 418 -4.83 -28.57 19.89
C ASP A 418 -4.18 -27.64 20.94
N GLY A 419 -4.46 -27.90 22.24
CA GLY A 419 -3.91 -27.13 23.35
C GLY A 419 -4.51 -25.71 23.54
N TRP A 420 -5.51 -25.34 22.74
CA TRP A 420 -6.18 -24.07 22.87
C TRP A 420 -7.32 -24.14 23.89
N ASN A 421 -7.34 -23.17 24.83
CA ASN A 421 -8.39 -23.00 25.82
C ASN A 421 -9.19 -21.74 25.49
N VAL A 422 -10.51 -21.85 25.45
CA VAL A 422 -11.39 -20.69 25.29
C VAL A 422 -11.31 -19.83 26.53
N VAL A 423 -10.99 -18.56 26.36
CA VAL A 423 -10.92 -17.56 27.44
C VAL A 423 -12.04 -16.53 27.36
N PHE A 424 -12.63 -16.40 26.18
CA PHE A 424 -13.83 -15.60 25.94
C PHE A 424 -14.56 -16.09 24.70
N GLU A 425 -15.89 -16.12 24.76
CA GLU A 425 -16.74 -16.40 23.61
C GLU A 425 -18.08 -15.69 23.76
N SER A 426 -18.52 -15.01 22.70
CA SER A 426 -19.78 -14.28 22.67
C SER A 426 -20.41 -14.33 21.30
N SER A 427 -21.72 -14.58 21.25
CA SER A 427 -22.55 -14.45 20.04
C SER A 427 -23.13 -13.05 19.86
N ASP A 428 -23.01 -12.19 20.87
CA ASP A 428 -23.39 -10.77 20.81
C ASP A 428 -22.33 -9.92 21.56
N PRO A 429 -21.13 -9.80 21.01
CA PRO A 429 -20.03 -9.12 21.71
C PRO A 429 -20.31 -7.66 21.98
N MET A 430 -21.27 -7.06 21.27
CA MET A 430 -21.65 -5.66 21.46
C MET A 430 -22.52 -5.47 22.71
N LYS A 431 -23.28 -6.48 23.11
CA LYS A 431 -24.07 -6.49 24.32
C LYS A 431 -23.22 -6.85 25.54
N GLU A 432 -22.32 -7.81 25.37
CA GLU A 432 -21.53 -8.40 26.44
C GLU A 432 -20.23 -7.63 26.73
N CYS A 433 -19.70 -6.89 25.76
CA CYS A 433 -18.53 -6.02 25.93
C CYS A 433 -18.98 -4.57 26.15
N PRO A 434 -19.15 -4.10 27.42
CA PRO A 434 -19.86 -2.85 27.73
C PRO A 434 -19.14 -1.57 27.32
N TYR A 435 -17.91 -1.61 26.82
CA TYR A 435 -17.09 -0.43 26.56
C TYR A 435 -16.89 -0.16 25.08
N PHE A 436 -17.80 0.62 24.52
CA PHE A 436 -17.67 1.22 23.20
C PHE A 436 -17.18 2.65 23.35
N LEU A 437 -15.94 2.94 23.06
CA LEU A 437 -15.38 4.30 23.15
C LEU A 437 -15.24 4.89 21.75
N GLY A 438 -16.19 5.73 21.36
CA GLY A 438 -15.98 6.75 20.34
C GLY A 438 -15.01 7.82 20.85
N LYS A 439 -14.36 8.57 19.95
CA LYS A 439 -13.39 9.60 20.32
C LYS A 439 -14.01 10.80 21.07
N GLU A 440 -15.30 10.94 21.02
CA GLU A 440 -16.05 12.03 21.66
C GLU A 440 -17.25 11.49 22.46
N GLY A 441 -17.10 11.43 23.77
CA GLY A 441 -18.21 11.40 24.71
C GLY A 441 -19.03 10.11 24.85
N GLY A 442 -18.53 8.95 24.45
CA GLY A 442 -19.07 7.66 24.88
C GLY A 442 -20.49 7.31 24.42
N LYS A 443 -21.00 7.89 23.35
CA LYS A 443 -22.32 7.50 22.83
C LYS A 443 -22.24 6.20 22.05
N ARG A 444 -23.00 5.21 22.52
CA ARG A 444 -23.22 3.92 21.87
C ARG A 444 -24.08 4.15 20.62
N LEU A 445 -23.48 4.01 19.44
CA LEU A 445 -24.22 4.08 18.18
C LEU A 445 -24.64 2.65 17.79
N VAL A 446 -25.85 2.27 18.16
CA VAL A 446 -26.49 1.03 17.69
C VAL A 446 -27.40 1.42 16.55
N ALA A 447 -27.13 0.92 15.33
CA ALA A 447 -28.09 0.98 14.26
C ALA A 447 -29.19 -0.08 14.47
N GLU A 448 -30.31 0.06 13.80
CA GLU A 448 -31.42 -0.89 13.88
C GLU A 448 -30.97 -2.33 13.56
N ASN A 449 -31.55 -3.31 14.23
CA ASN A 449 -31.33 -4.75 14.02
C ASN A 449 -29.89 -5.26 14.25
N GLY A 450 -29.16 -4.68 15.23
CA GLY A 450 -27.82 -5.11 15.60
C GLY A 450 -26.71 -4.64 14.65
N TRP A 451 -27.03 -3.84 13.66
CA TRP A 451 -26.05 -3.19 12.82
C TRP A 451 -25.47 -1.94 13.50
N TYR A 452 -24.20 -1.67 13.24
CA TYR A 452 -23.50 -0.49 13.74
C TYR A 452 -23.21 0.43 12.56
N GLN A 453 -23.74 1.66 12.66
CA GLN A 453 -23.42 2.72 11.71
C GLN A 453 -21.99 3.17 11.98
N MET A 454 -21.16 3.12 10.96
CA MET A 454 -19.80 3.67 11.01
C MET A 454 -19.80 5.01 10.28
N ASP A 455 -19.56 6.06 11.03
CA ASP A 455 -19.16 7.36 10.52
C ASP A 455 -17.63 7.48 10.65
N ASP A 456 -17.02 8.47 10.07
CA ASP A 456 -15.56 8.67 9.90
C ASP A 456 -14.67 8.53 11.16
N ARG A 457 -15.10 7.80 12.20
CA ARG A 457 -14.42 7.73 13.50
C ARG A 457 -13.97 6.32 13.86
N ASN A 458 -12.92 6.25 14.67
CA ASN A 458 -12.35 4.99 15.13
C ASN A 458 -13.21 4.41 16.27
N TYR A 459 -13.93 3.33 16.02
CA TYR A 459 -14.63 2.58 17.06
C TYR A 459 -13.74 1.54 17.72
N ARG A 460 -13.96 1.30 19.02
CA ARG A 460 -13.22 0.32 19.80
C ARG A 460 -14.19 -0.57 20.55
N LEU A 461 -14.04 -1.86 20.40
CA LEU A 461 -14.63 -2.87 21.25
C LEU A 461 -13.55 -3.33 22.23
N GLU A 462 -13.74 -3.09 23.53
CA GLU A 462 -12.78 -3.48 24.58
C GLU A 462 -13.27 -4.76 25.25
N PHE A 463 -12.44 -5.80 25.21
CA PHE A 463 -12.76 -7.09 25.81
C PHE A 463 -12.46 -7.11 27.30
N PRO A 464 -13.17 -7.96 28.11
CA PRO A 464 -12.96 -8.09 29.54
C PRO A 464 -11.49 -8.39 29.88
N ARG A 465 -11.00 -7.79 31.00
CA ARG A 465 -9.59 -7.90 31.40
C ARG A 465 -9.14 -9.33 31.67
N ASP A 466 -9.98 -10.12 32.26
CA ASP A 466 -9.71 -11.49 32.71
C ASP A 466 -9.36 -12.39 31.55
N CYS A 467 -9.86 -12.09 30.34
CA CYS A 467 -9.49 -12.80 29.12
C CYS A 467 -8.02 -12.63 28.74
N TRP A 468 -7.32 -11.62 29.30
CA TRP A 468 -6.07 -11.15 28.77
C TRP A 468 -4.93 -10.97 29.78
N ASP A 469 -5.06 -11.37 31.03
CA ASP A 469 -4.05 -11.10 32.02
C ASP A 469 -2.82 -12.03 31.96
N GLY A 470 -2.85 -13.00 31.05
CA GLY A 470 -1.73 -13.91 30.78
C GLY A 470 -0.79 -13.49 29.65
N THR A 471 0.38 -14.10 29.63
CA THR A 471 1.27 -14.19 28.45
C THR A 471 1.00 -15.50 27.72
N GLY A 472 1.43 -15.63 26.47
CA GLY A 472 1.25 -16.86 25.68
C GLY A 472 0.73 -16.55 24.28
N GLU A 473 0.37 -17.59 23.58
CA GLU A 473 -0.20 -17.49 22.25
C GLU A 473 -1.72 -17.32 22.33
N TYR A 474 -2.24 -16.32 21.63
CA TYR A 474 -3.67 -16.04 21.57
C TYR A 474 -4.18 -16.19 20.15
N ARG A 475 -5.39 -16.71 20.03
CA ARG A 475 -6.11 -16.85 18.77
C ARG A 475 -7.45 -16.12 18.90
N PHE A 476 -7.67 -15.19 17.97
CA PHE A 476 -8.87 -14.40 17.86
C PHE A 476 -9.68 -14.87 16.65
N THR A 477 -10.91 -15.27 16.86
CA THR A 477 -11.86 -15.58 15.80
C THR A 477 -13.00 -14.57 15.87
N VAL A 478 -13.29 -13.92 14.75
CA VAL A 478 -14.36 -12.93 14.65
C VAL A 478 -15.20 -13.25 13.43
N ASP A 479 -16.49 -13.50 13.64
CA ASP A 479 -17.48 -13.57 12.58
C ASP A 479 -18.18 -12.22 12.49
N MET A 480 -18.14 -11.61 11.32
CA MET A 480 -18.79 -10.32 11.10
C MET A 480 -19.45 -10.25 9.74
N GLU A 481 -20.46 -9.39 9.65
CA GLU A 481 -21.14 -9.05 8.42
C GLU A 481 -20.90 -7.58 8.10
N THR A 482 -20.61 -7.27 6.85
CA THR A 482 -20.43 -5.90 6.35
C THR A 482 -21.42 -5.63 5.24
N GLU A 483 -21.96 -4.41 5.22
CA GLU A 483 -22.87 -3.97 4.17
C GLU A 483 -22.15 -3.90 2.82
N GLN A 484 -22.88 -4.20 1.74
CA GLN A 484 -22.33 -4.19 0.38
C GLN A 484 -21.78 -2.81 0.01
N GLY A 485 -20.62 -2.78 -0.62
CA GLY A 485 -19.94 -1.54 -1.03
C GLY A 485 -19.07 -0.90 0.04
N SER A 486 -18.97 -1.50 1.23
CA SER A 486 -18.09 -1.01 2.30
C SER A 486 -16.75 -1.76 2.30
N GLU A 487 -15.71 -1.15 1.75
CA GLU A 487 -14.32 -1.59 1.98
C GLU A 487 -13.86 -1.15 3.37
N ARG A 488 -13.58 -2.08 4.27
CA ARG A 488 -13.22 -1.75 5.65
C ARG A 488 -12.04 -2.51 6.15
N THR A 489 -11.17 -1.79 6.83
CA THR A 489 -10.02 -2.35 7.55
C THR A 489 -10.33 -2.31 9.03
N TRP A 490 -10.26 -3.45 9.71
CA TRP A 490 -10.28 -3.52 11.15
C TRP A 490 -8.98 -4.09 11.69
N THR A 491 -8.67 -3.76 12.95
CA THR A 491 -7.37 -4.05 13.54
C THR A 491 -7.57 -4.50 14.98
N ILE A 492 -6.90 -5.56 15.39
CA ILE A 492 -6.72 -5.86 16.81
C ILE A 492 -5.57 -5.01 17.33
N LEU A 493 -5.87 -4.16 18.29
CA LEU A 493 -4.90 -3.28 18.90
C LEU A 493 -4.63 -3.68 20.34
N LEU A 494 -3.41 -4.08 20.64
CA LEU A 494 -2.94 -4.33 21.99
C LEU A 494 -2.46 -3.02 22.63
N ARG A 495 -3.12 -2.55 23.69
CA ARG A 495 -2.76 -1.32 24.39
C ARG A 495 -2.27 -1.56 25.81
N ASN A 496 -1.28 -0.79 26.22
CA ASN A 496 -0.89 -0.65 27.63
C ASN A 496 -1.67 0.53 28.25
N PRO A 497 -2.17 0.41 29.49
CA PRO A 497 -2.84 1.52 30.18
C PRO A 497 -1.95 2.74 30.44
N LYS A 498 -0.63 2.59 30.43
CA LYS A 498 0.31 3.73 30.50
C LYS A 498 0.99 3.91 29.14
N PRO A 499 1.04 5.13 28.58
CA PRO A 499 1.69 5.39 27.31
C PRO A 499 3.22 5.30 27.47
N SER A 500 3.77 4.09 27.35
CA SER A 500 5.19 3.91 27.17
C SER A 500 5.49 3.62 25.70
N LYS A 501 6.63 4.07 25.21
CA LYS A 501 7.03 4.09 23.78
C LYS A 501 6.98 2.74 23.04
N ASN A 502 6.78 1.61 23.73
CA ASN A 502 6.79 0.25 23.15
C ASN A 502 5.48 -0.53 23.35
N ALA A 503 4.37 0.13 23.60
CA ALA A 503 3.22 -0.47 24.25
C ALA A 503 2.08 -0.91 23.32
N ASN A 504 2.15 -0.64 22.03
CA ASN A 504 1.06 -0.95 21.11
C ASN A 504 1.52 -1.93 20.02
N ALA A 505 1.07 -3.19 20.09
CA ALA A 505 1.12 -4.09 18.96
C ALA A 505 -0.16 -3.93 18.14
N ARG A 506 -0.05 -3.66 16.85
CA ARG A 506 -1.16 -3.62 15.89
C ARG A 506 -1.14 -4.89 15.08
N ILE A 507 -2.23 -5.60 15.11
CA ILE A 507 -2.43 -6.80 14.30
C ILE A 507 -3.48 -6.44 13.27
N TYR A 508 -3.10 -6.50 12.02
CA TYR A 508 -3.95 -6.09 10.91
C TYR A 508 -4.70 -7.28 10.35
N THR A 509 -5.97 -7.07 10.07
CA THR A 509 -6.77 -8.00 9.29
C THR A 509 -7.03 -7.45 7.90
N PRO A 510 -7.30 -8.31 6.92
CA PRO A 510 -7.61 -7.88 5.57
C PRO A 510 -8.84 -6.98 5.53
N THR A 511 -8.89 -6.13 4.53
CA THR A 511 -10.10 -5.42 4.13
C THR A 511 -11.20 -6.44 3.85
N GLY A 512 -12.29 -6.39 4.62
CA GLY A 512 -13.43 -7.28 4.43
C GLY A 512 -14.11 -7.02 3.10
N SER A 513 -14.37 -8.08 2.36
CA SER A 513 -15.39 -8.05 1.32
C SER A 513 -16.77 -7.95 1.97
N SER A 514 -17.73 -7.34 1.27
CA SER A 514 -19.13 -7.31 1.70
C SER A 514 -19.68 -8.71 2.00
N GLY A 515 -20.55 -8.82 2.99
CA GLY A 515 -21.21 -10.06 3.41
C GLY A 515 -20.63 -10.67 4.70
N ASN A 516 -21.06 -11.89 5.02
CA ASN A 516 -20.60 -12.64 6.18
C ASN A 516 -19.19 -13.18 5.97
N SER A 517 -18.29 -12.93 6.92
CA SER A 517 -16.92 -13.44 6.87
C SER A 517 -16.41 -13.79 8.26
N ARG A 518 -15.64 -14.89 8.34
CA ARG A 518 -14.87 -15.26 9.53
C ARG A 518 -13.44 -14.79 9.37
N TYR A 519 -12.92 -14.16 10.40
CA TYR A 519 -11.52 -13.74 10.49
C TYR A 519 -10.85 -14.43 11.66
N VAL A 520 -9.65 -14.96 11.44
CA VAL A 520 -8.85 -15.63 12.47
C VAL A 520 -7.46 -15.00 12.52
N ILE A 521 -7.03 -14.63 13.71
CA ILE A 521 -5.71 -14.02 13.94
C ILE A 521 -5.05 -14.72 15.11
N THR A 522 -3.84 -15.23 14.89
CA THR A 522 -3.00 -15.81 15.94
C THR A 522 -1.79 -14.92 16.19
N PHE A 523 -1.46 -14.67 17.44
CA PHE A 523 -0.34 -13.85 17.84
C PHE A 523 0.21 -14.23 19.22
N ASN A 524 1.50 -13.95 19.44
CA ASN A 524 2.14 -14.21 20.72
C ASN A 524 2.13 -12.95 21.60
N LYS A 525 1.56 -13.07 22.80
CA LYS A 525 1.52 -12.01 23.80
C LYS A 525 2.69 -12.12 24.77
N LYS A 526 3.61 -11.19 24.68
CA LYS A 526 4.84 -11.15 25.50
C LYS A 526 4.70 -10.33 26.80
N VAL A 527 3.65 -9.52 26.95
CA VAL A 527 3.50 -8.56 28.05
C VAL A 527 2.15 -8.72 28.74
N ARG A 528 2.15 -8.87 30.07
CA ARG A 528 0.93 -9.14 30.87
C ARG A 528 -0.09 -7.99 30.92
N ARG A 529 0.32 -6.72 30.83
CA ARG A 529 -0.52 -5.55 31.14
C ARG A 529 -1.16 -4.86 29.95
N HIS A 530 -1.38 -5.55 28.84
CA HIS A 530 -2.05 -4.95 27.70
C HIS A 530 -3.58 -4.99 27.84
N ARG A 531 -4.27 -3.88 27.59
CA ARG A 531 -5.70 -3.85 27.28
C ARG A 531 -5.87 -4.13 25.79
N TYR A 532 -6.85 -4.92 25.44
CA TYR A 532 -7.12 -5.33 24.07
C TYR A 532 -8.39 -4.67 23.57
N CYS A 533 -8.30 -4.12 22.37
CA CYS A 533 -9.45 -3.50 21.73
C CYS A 533 -9.52 -4.00 20.29
N LEU A 534 -10.71 -4.34 19.85
CA LEU A 534 -11.01 -4.46 18.44
C LEU A 534 -11.18 -3.03 17.91
N LEU A 535 -10.21 -2.56 17.12
CA LEU A 535 -10.30 -1.26 16.51
C LEU A 535 -10.84 -1.43 15.08
N VAL A 536 -12.02 -0.94 14.84
CA VAL A 536 -12.53 -0.83 13.48
C VAL A 536 -12.07 0.50 12.92
N ARG A 537 -11.11 0.46 11.99
CA ARG A 537 -10.65 1.64 11.24
C ARG A 537 -11.35 1.70 9.90
N GLU A 538 -11.68 2.91 9.53
CA GLU A 538 -12.51 3.22 8.42
C GLU A 538 -11.90 3.41 7.09
N GLY A 539 -12.66 3.09 6.10
CA GLY A 539 -12.64 3.65 4.79
C GLY A 539 -13.88 4.47 4.47
N ASP A 540 -15.09 4.00 4.64
CA ASP A 540 -16.29 4.69 4.20
C ASP A 540 -17.50 4.49 5.09
N LYS A 541 -18.53 5.31 4.84
CA LYS A 541 -19.85 5.19 5.42
C LYS A 541 -20.42 3.79 5.15
N GLY A 542 -20.98 3.14 6.16
CA GLY A 542 -21.66 1.89 6.00
C GLY A 542 -21.83 1.18 7.33
N ARG A 543 -22.38 -0.01 7.33
CA ARG A 543 -22.77 -0.73 8.53
C ARG A 543 -22.00 -2.04 8.69
N ILE A 544 -21.73 -2.39 9.95
CA ILE A 544 -21.08 -3.64 10.34
C ILE A 544 -21.88 -4.28 11.46
N ARG A 545 -21.94 -5.61 11.46
CA ARG A 545 -22.49 -6.40 12.54
C ARG A 545 -21.51 -7.49 12.93
N PHE A 546 -21.20 -7.62 14.24
CA PHE A 546 -20.42 -8.72 14.77
C PHE A 546 -21.39 -9.85 15.17
N ASN A 547 -21.27 -10.99 14.52
CA ASN A 547 -22.12 -12.15 14.76
C ASN A 547 -21.55 -13.09 15.83
N HIS A 548 -20.23 -13.11 15.98
CA HIS A 548 -19.56 -13.97 16.96
C HIS A 548 -18.11 -13.50 17.15
N VAL A 549 -17.65 -13.57 18.41
CA VAL A 549 -16.22 -13.41 18.74
C VAL A 549 -15.81 -14.52 19.68
N LYS A 550 -14.67 -15.15 19.38
CA LYS A 550 -14.05 -16.16 20.22
C LYS A 550 -12.58 -15.85 20.42
N ILE A 551 -12.13 -15.93 21.66
CA ILE A 551 -10.74 -15.74 22.04
C ILE A 551 -10.26 -17.01 22.72
N GLU A 552 -9.18 -17.54 22.22
CA GLU A 552 -8.54 -18.74 22.74
C GLU A 552 -7.10 -18.44 23.13
N ARG A 553 -6.60 -19.15 24.13
CA ARG A 553 -5.22 -19.02 24.61
C ARG A 553 -4.54 -20.37 24.68
N ARG A 554 -3.28 -20.41 24.24
CA ARG A 554 -2.36 -21.53 24.44
C ARG A 554 -1.17 -21.02 25.27
N THR A 555 -0.89 -21.68 26.41
CA THR A 555 0.21 -21.36 27.33
C THR A 555 1.46 -22.13 26.99
#